data_7bdf827a9784a79d1392e9944212fea3
#
_entry.id   7bdf827a9784a79d1392e9944212fea3
#
_cell.length_a   1.000
_cell.length_b   1.000
_cell.length_c   1.000
_cell.angle_alpha   90.00
_cell.angle_beta   90.00
_cell.angle_gamma   90.00
#
_symmetry.space_group_name_H-M   'P 1'
#
loop_
_entity.id
_entity.type
_entity.pdbx_description
1 polymer ?
#
loop_
_entity_poly.entity_id
_entity_poly.type
_entity_poly.pdbx_seq_one_letter_code
_entity_poly.pdbx_strand_id
1 'polypeptide(L)'
;MTKLLSCHFNMDTNRVETRFEDGTIVAIDCLAIEDEYGNTPAQRAELDWLLYNRPLEYAQMVLRGEMERYLSLGCDHGRLED
;
A
#
# COMPACT_ATOMS: atom_id res chain seq x y z
N MET A 1 5.12 -19.65 -5.15
CA MET A 1 5.11 -18.20 -4.90
C MET A 1 5.77 -17.92 -3.57
N THR A 2 6.63 -16.89 -3.55
CA THR A 2 7.41 -16.61 -2.36
C THR A 2 6.58 -15.86 -1.32
N LYS A 3 6.72 -16.24 -0.07
CA LYS A 3 5.93 -15.65 0.98
C LYS A 3 6.58 -14.37 1.51
N LEU A 4 5.77 -13.34 1.76
CA LEU A 4 6.24 -12.10 2.33
C LEU A 4 6.42 -12.29 3.85
N LEU A 5 7.63 -12.07 4.33
CA LEU A 5 7.94 -12.26 5.75
C LEU A 5 7.80 -11.01 6.57
N SER A 6 8.24 -9.88 6.05
CA SER A 6 8.18 -8.65 6.84
C SER A 6 8.08 -7.44 5.93
N CYS A 7 7.65 -6.33 6.51
CA CYS A 7 7.40 -5.13 5.78
C CYS A 7 7.64 -3.96 6.73
N HIS A 8 8.37 -2.95 6.28
CA HIS A 8 8.73 -1.83 7.11
C HIS A 8 8.66 -0.54 6.28
N PHE A 9 7.96 0.46 6.79
CA PHE A 9 7.88 1.75 6.12
C PHE A 9 9.04 2.61 6.60
N ASN A 10 9.86 3.06 5.65
CA ASN A 10 10.98 3.92 5.96
C ASN A 10 10.58 5.36 5.63
N MET A 11 10.39 6.18 6.66
CA MET A 11 9.92 7.54 6.48
C MET A 11 10.98 8.43 5.82
N ASP A 12 12.25 8.11 5.99
CA ASP A 12 13.31 8.91 5.41
C ASP A 12 13.35 8.81 3.90
N THR A 13 13.00 7.65 3.35
CA THR A 13 13.05 7.44 1.91
C THR A 13 11.66 7.36 1.29
N ASN A 14 10.60 7.35 2.13
CA ASN A 14 9.21 7.19 1.69
C ASN A 14 9.03 5.88 0.91
N ARG A 15 9.65 4.81 1.41
CA ARG A 15 9.55 3.50 0.79
C ARG A 15 9.15 2.46 1.81
N VAL A 16 8.40 1.47 1.34
CA VAL A 16 8.09 0.30 2.15
C VAL A 16 9.06 -0.79 1.73
N GLU A 17 9.88 -1.23 2.67
CA GLU A 17 10.87 -2.26 2.41
C GLU A 17 10.28 -3.61 2.80
N THR A 18 10.22 -4.52 1.84
CA THR A 18 9.61 -5.83 2.06
C THR A 18 10.69 -6.90 1.94
N ARG A 19 10.55 -7.95 2.75
CA ARG A 19 11.49 -9.07 2.73
C ARG A 19 10.70 -10.36 2.53
N PHE A 20 11.14 -11.19 1.63
CA PHE A 20 10.49 -12.44 1.32
C PHE A 20 11.30 -13.62 1.83
N GLU A 21 10.66 -14.78 1.96
CA GLU A 21 11.30 -15.93 2.55
C GLU A 21 12.48 -16.48 1.73
N ASP A 22 12.56 -16.13 0.47
CA ASP A 22 13.68 -16.59 -0.35
C ASP A 22 14.85 -15.61 -0.29
N GLY A 23 14.78 -14.60 0.56
CA GLY A 23 15.84 -13.63 0.69
C GLY A 23 15.69 -12.39 -0.18
N THR A 24 14.66 -12.36 -1.03
CA THR A 24 14.44 -11.21 -1.90
C THR A 24 13.98 -10.01 -1.08
N ILE A 25 14.46 -8.84 -1.42
CA ILE A 25 14.06 -7.60 -0.77
C ILE A 25 13.56 -6.67 -1.87
N VAL A 26 12.36 -6.13 -1.68
CA VAL A 26 11.77 -5.21 -2.66
C VAL A 26 11.39 -3.92 -1.93
N ALA A 27 11.75 -2.78 -2.51
CA ALA A 27 11.39 -1.49 -1.94
C ALA A 27 10.29 -0.88 -2.80
N ILE A 28 9.16 -0.54 -2.17
CA ILE A 28 8.03 0.06 -2.86
C ILE A 28 8.08 1.56 -2.65
N ASP A 29 8.14 2.32 -3.75
CA ASP A 29 8.20 3.77 -3.67
C ASP A 29 6.80 4.30 -3.42
N CYS A 30 6.54 4.77 -2.21
CA CYS A 30 5.21 5.22 -1.82
C CYS A 30 4.76 6.45 -2.58
N LEU A 31 5.69 7.32 -2.99
CA LEU A 31 5.32 8.50 -3.75
C LEU A 31 4.82 8.11 -5.14
N ALA A 32 5.44 7.11 -5.75
CA ALA A 32 4.99 6.62 -7.05
C ALA A 32 3.62 5.98 -6.93
N ILE A 33 3.37 5.24 -5.85
CA ILE A 33 2.07 4.62 -5.63
C ILE A 33 1.00 5.69 -5.42
N GLU A 34 1.33 6.76 -4.70
CA GLU A 34 0.37 7.82 -4.47
C GLU A 34 0.05 8.53 -5.78
N ASP A 35 1.05 8.75 -6.63
CA ASP A 35 0.83 9.39 -7.92
C ASP A 35 -0.04 8.52 -8.82
N GLU A 36 0.13 7.22 -8.75
CA GLU A 36 -0.62 6.33 -9.63
C GLU A 36 -2.03 6.05 -9.13
N TYR A 37 -2.22 5.87 -7.84
CA TYR A 37 -3.49 5.43 -7.29
C TYR A 37 -4.22 6.47 -6.44
N GLY A 38 -3.52 7.48 -5.94
CA GLY A 38 -4.13 8.48 -5.08
C GLY A 38 -4.76 9.61 -5.86
N ASN A 39 -5.80 9.33 -6.62
CA ASN A 39 -6.44 10.30 -7.48
C ASN A 39 -7.35 11.27 -6.76
N THR A 40 -7.82 10.94 -5.58
CA THR A 40 -8.69 11.80 -4.79
C THR A 40 -8.12 11.94 -3.39
N PRO A 41 -8.52 12.97 -2.64
CA PRO A 41 -8.05 13.11 -1.27
C PRO A 41 -8.41 11.90 -0.39
N ALA A 42 -9.58 11.31 -0.63
CA ALA A 42 -9.99 10.13 0.12
C ALA A 42 -9.08 8.95 -0.16
N GLN A 43 -8.68 8.76 -1.41
CA GLN A 43 -7.79 7.67 -1.77
C GLN A 43 -6.40 7.88 -1.19
N ARG A 44 -5.91 9.13 -1.18
CA ARG A 44 -4.61 9.42 -0.59
C ARG A 44 -4.62 9.19 0.92
N ALA A 45 -5.72 9.56 1.56
CA ALA A 45 -5.85 9.36 3.00
C ALA A 45 -5.86 7.86 3.32
N GLU A 46 -6.50 7.06 2.48
CA GLU A 46 -6.55 5.63 2.69
C GLU A 46 -5.16 5.00 2.51
N LEU A 47 -4.40 5.46 1.52
CA LEU A 47 -3.04 4.98 1.30
C LEU A 47 -2.17 5.30 2.52
N ASP A 48 -2.28 6.51 3.06
CA ASP A 48 -1.52 6.88 4.23
C ASP A 48 -1.92 6.05 5.43
N TRP A 49 -3.21 5.83 5.61
CA TRP A 49 -3.70 5.04 6.73
C TRP A 49 -3.16 3.61 6.68
N LEU A 50 -3.16 3.01 5.49
CA LEU A 50 -2.63 1.66 5.32
C LEU A 50 -1.13 1.65 5.62
N LEU A 51 -0.42 2.66 5.14
CA LEU A 51 1.00 2.73 5.32
C LEU A 51 1.40 2.78 6.78
N TYR A 52 0.70 3.55 7.59
CA TYR A 52 1.04 3.69 9.00
C TYR A 52 0.42 2.62 9.89
N ASN A 53 -0.68 2.05 9.51
CA ASN A 53 -1.38 1.08 10.35
C ASN A 53 -1.30 -0.36 9.87
N ARG A 54 -1.22 -0.56 8.55
CA ARG A 54 -1.19 -1.91 7.99
C ARG A 54 -0.24 -2.00 6.80
N PRO A 55 1.07 -1.76 7.04
CA PRO A 55 2.02 -1.75 5.94
C PRO A 55 2.12 -3.08 5.21
N LEU A 56 1.85 -4.19 5.89
CA LEU A 56 1.90 -5.50 5.27
C LEU A 56 0.80 -5.62 4.22
N GLU A 57 -0.42 -5.18 4.54
CA GLU A 57 -1.51 -5.22 3.59
C GLU A 57 -1.27 -4.26 2.44
N TYR A 58 -0.70 -3.10 2.73
CA TYR A 58 -0.35 -2.13 1.70
C TYR A 58 0.60 -2.78 0.69
N ALA A 59 1.66 -3.41 1.18
CA ALA A 59 2.64 -4.04 0.32
C ALA A 59 2.03 -5.19 -0.49
N GLN A 60 1.20 -6.00 0.15
CA GLN A 60 0.58 -7.12 -0.55
C GLN A 60 -0.32 -6.65 -1.68
N MET A 61 -1.09 -5.60 -1.46
CA MET A 61 -1.98 -5.09 -2.50
C MET A 61 -1.21 -4.49 -3.66
N VAL A 62 -0.10 -3.79 -3.37
CA VAL A 62 0.72 -3.23 -4.43
C VAL A 62 1.35 -4.35 -5.25
N LEU A 63 1.92 -5.35 -4.58
CA LEU A 63 2.62 -6.42 -5.28
C LEU A 63 1.67 -7.32 -6.05
N ARG A 64 0.42 -7.44 -5.62
CA ARG A 64 -0.54 -8.27 -6.32
C ARG A 64 -1.34 -7.49 -7.36
N GLY A 65 -1.15 -6.17 -7.43
CA GLY A 65 -1.88 -5.35 -8.36
C GLY A 65 -3.34 -5.14 -7.98
N GLU A 66 -3.64 -5.21 -6.68
CA GLU A 66 -5.01 -5.08 -6.19
C GLU A 66 -5.31 -3.71 -5.59
N MET A 67 -4.34 -2.80 -5.59
CA MET A 67 -4.52 -1.52 -4.92
C MET A 67 -5.63 -0.68 -5.55
N GLU A 68 -5.69 -0.65 -6.86
CA GLU A 68 -6.71 0.13 -7.55
C GLU A 68 -8.10 -0.33 -7.17
N ARG A 69 -8.30 -1.64 -7.16
CA ARG A 69 -9.61 -2.19 -6.82
C ARG A 69 -9.96 -1.90 -5.37
N TYR A 70 -8.99 -2.05 -4.48
CA TYR A 70 -9.23 -1.80 -3.07
C TYR A 70 -9.63 -0.33 -2.85
N LEU A 71 -8.92 0.61 -3.48
CA LEU A 71 -9.21 2.01 -3.29
C LEU A 71 -10.58 2.39 -3.85
N SER A 72 -10.95 1.81 -4.97
CA SER A 72 -12.25 2.08 -5.56
C SER A 72 -13.36 1.62 -4.64
N LEU A 73 -13.24 0.41 -4.09
CA LEU A 73 -14.29 -0.12 -3.25
C LEU A 73 -14.25 0.46 -1.85
N GLY A 74 -13.06 0.62 -1.31
CA GLY A 74 -12.90 1.08 0.06
C GLY A 74 -13.33 2.51 0.24
N CYS A 75 -12.94 3.38 -0.68
CA CYS A 75 -13.28 4.78 -0.55
C CYS A 75 -14.75 5.01 -0.80
N ASP A 76 -15.32 4.27 -1.76
CA ASP A 76 -16.74 4.40 -2.00
C ASP A 76 -17.52 3.90 -0.82
N HIS A 77 -17.04 2.82 -0.20
CA HIS A 77 -17.70 2.27 0.94
C HIS A 77 -17.75 3.29 2.05
N GLY A 78 -16.70 4.02 2.26
CA GLY A 78 -16.66 5.02 3.30
C GLY A 78 -17.69 6.10 3.08
N ARG A 79 -17.98 6.43 1.82
CA ARG A 79 -18.95 7.44 1.56
C ARG A 79 -20.36 6.94 1.70
N LEU A 80 -20.57 5.70 1.46
CA LEU A 80 -21.88 5.17 1.49
C LEU A 80 -22.51 5.13 2.83
N GLU A 81 -21.76 5.38 3.81
CA GLU A 81 -22.30 5.41 5.07
C GLU A 81 -23.29 6.43 5.17
N ASP A 82 -23.26 7.34 4.30
CA ASP A 82 -24.23 8.33 4.28
C ASP A 82 -25.61 7.88 4.26
#